data_4f080031dc64ec60638718da86fa42de
#
_entry.id   4f080031dc64ec60638718da86fa42de
#
_cell.length_a   1.000
_cell.length_b   1.000
_cell.length_c   1.000
_cell.angle_alpha   90.00
_cell.angle_beta   90.00
_cell.angle_gamma   90.00
#
_symmetry.space_group_name_H-M   'P 1'
#
loop_
_entity.id
_entity.type
_entity.pdbx_description
1 polymer ?
#
loop_
_entity_poly.entity_id
_entity_poly.type
_entity_poly.pdbx_seq_one_letter_code
_entity_poly.pdbx_strand_id
1 'polypeptide(L)'
;MLRNFTLLIFVIFLSHCTNGNISNNCDVGSENYINSLLLRFVVKDRSYLCGYKVRIPACSLSYEETHLPENWIQVKQEVETQFALGSSGEETLIKYNTNTVAAVTGAASTAFQGALIAPNGNVYLLPYNSPKIVTINPITKNYESAATVPGNVDFIGGTLGPNGIIYLSPHTNNTFFKLDTSNNTLTNITSISMGGAAYNGGVYAPNGKIYYVPSGESTIRYYDTKKGTIGSVATPVSGGIFANGVLTPEGKIYFIPHTATNIHILDTFTESVTTIPFSFGGASNYISGIYTPNGRIYIIPYNASTVYYVDTKDNDKVVNAGTIPSAGTAMFNGVVLAPNGRLYPIPLNYANFISIDSNNSEIRVLMANPSTNSYRGGVIGQAGEIYLSPHSSNRFDLLDTKSIGSFCDSVRLSPYWNKF
;
A
#
# COMPACT_ATOMS: atom_id res chain seq x y z
N MET A 1 0.14 7.49 46.23
CA MET A 1 0.25 8.54 45.21
C MET A 1 -0.78 8.43 44.08
N LEU A 2 -1.16 7.25 43.57
CA LEU A 2 -2.15 7.10 42.48
C LEU A 2 -3.59 7.56 42.83
N ARG A 3 -3.98 7.44 44.12
CA ARG A 3 -5.35 7.76 44.56
C ARG A 3 -5.63 9.27 44.62
N ASN A 4 -4.61 10.11 44.74
CA ASN A 4 -4.75 11.56 44.74
C ASN A 4 -4.71 12.17 43.34
N PHE A 5 -4.15 11.46 42.38
CA PHE A 5 -4.11 11.90 40.99
C PHE A 5 -5.50 11.79 40.29
N THR A 6 -6.23 10.71 40.62
CA THR A 6 -7.59 10.48 40.11
C THR A 6 -8.59 11.51 40.64
N LEU A 7 -8.38 11.95 41.90
CA LEU A 7 -9.24 12.96 42.53
C LEU A 7 -8.99 14.35 41.96
N LEU A 8 -7.74 14.66 41.61
CA LEU A 8 -7.36 15.95 41.01
C LEU A 8 -7.96 16.14 39.61
N ILE A 9 -8.00 15.07 38.81
CA ILE A 9 -8.63 15.11 37.48
C ILE A 9 -10.15 15.30 37.61
N PHE A 10 -10.79 14.69 38.60
CA PHE A 10 -12.22 14.85 38.82
C PHE A 10 -12.60 16.22 39.33
N VAL A 11 -11.77 16.87 40.15
CA VAL A 11 -11.99 18.23 40.68
C VAL A 11 -11.82 19.30 39.58
N ILE A 12 -10.91 19.11 38.63
CA ILE A 12 -10.74 20.04 37.50
C ILE A 12 -11.99 19.99 36.58
N PHE A 13 -12.64 18.85 36.44
CA PHE A 13 -13.88 18.74 35.63
C PHE A 13 -15.11 19.36 36.28
N LEU A 14 -15.17 19.46 37.62
CA LEU A 14 -16.35 20.03 38.33
C LEU A 14 -16.29 21.54 38.47
N SER A 15 -15.11 22.17 38.35
CA SER A 15 -14.97 23.63 38.51
C SER A 15 -15.31 24.43 37.24
N HIS A 16 -15.51 23.80 36.10
CA HIS A 16 -15.79 24.47 34.83
C HIS A 16 -17.26 24.42 34.40
N CYS A 17 -18.16 23.91 35.24
CA CYS A 17 -19.59 23.82 34.92
C CYS A 17 -20.43 25.04 35.31
N THR A 18 -19.84 26.17 35.70
CA THR A 18 -20.61 27.27 36.31
C THR A 18 -20.75 28.56 35.50
N ASN A 19 -20.21 28.66 34.30
CA ASN A 19 -20.46 29.84 33.45
C ASN A 19 -21.02 29.43 32.09
N GLY A 20 -22.26 29.77 31.83
CA GLY A 20 -23.05 29.47 30.63
C GLY A 20 -22.58 30.13 29.32
N ASN A 21 -21.29 30.26 29.12
CA ASN A 21 -20.74 30.49 27.78
C ASN A 21 -20.67 29.17 27.03
N ILE A 22 -21.54 29.00 26.08
CA ILE A 22 -21.45 27.94 25.07
C ILE A 22 -20.21 28.27 24.26
N SER A 23 -19.03 27.90 24.79
CA SER A 23 -17.79 27.97 24.02
C SER A 23 -17.92 26.97 22.90
N ASN A 24 -17.70 27.43 21.68
CA ASN A 24 -17.71 26.58 20.50
C ASN A 24 -16.60 25.52 20.60
N ASN A 25 -16.95 24.27 20.95
CA ASN A 25 -16.01 23.16 21.07
C ASN A 25 -15.28 22.87 19.76
N CYS A 26 -15.63 23.55 18.68
CA CYS A 26 -15.04 23.43 17.36
C CYS A 26 -14.09 24.57 16.99
N ASP A 27 -13.92 25.55 17.87
CA ASP A 27 -12.89 26.56 17.70
C ASP A 27 -11.52 26.01 18.09
N VAL A 28 -10.65 25.83 17.08
CA VAL A 28 -9.30 25.22 17.23
C VAL A 28 -8.39 25.99 18.22
N GLY A 29 -8.67 27.24 18.50
CA GLY A 29 -7.98 28.03 19.48
C GLY A 29 -8.60 28.00 20.89
N SER A 30 -9.75 27.35 21.07
CA SER A 30 -10.43 27.32 22.36
C SER A 30 -9.82 26.24 23.27
N GLU A 31 -9.82 26.55 24.58
CA GLU A 31 -9.39 25.63 25.62
C GLU A 31 -10.22 24.33 25.59
N ASN A 32 -11.50 24.40 25.28
CA ASN A 32 -12.38 23.23 25.17
C ASN A 32 -12.06 22.35 24.00
N TYR A 33 -11.68 22.92 22.86
CA TYR A 33 -11.19 22.13 21.71
C TYR A 33 -9.91 21.40 22.08
N ILE A 34 -8.95 22.09 22.68
CA ILE A 34 -7.66 21.52 23.09
C ILE A 34 -7.86 20.40 24.13
N ASN A 35 -8.72 20.64 25.13
CA ASN A 35 -9.02 19.63 26.15
C ASN A 35 -9.73 18.41 25.57
N SER A 36 -10.68 18.60 24.64
CA SER A 36 -11.33 17.51 23.92
C SER A 36 -10.34 16.71 23.08
N LEU A 37 -9.41 17.39 22.42
CA LEU A 37 -8.35 16.76 21.64
C LEU A 37 -7.41 15.94 22.53
N LEU A 38 -6.98 16.49 23.67
CA LEU A 38 -6.13 15.80 24.64
C LEU A 38 -6.82 14.58 25.26
N LEU A 39 -8.10 14.71 25.61
CA LEU A 39 -8.86 13.59 26.14
C LEU A 39 -8.97 12.46 25.11
N ARG A 40 -9.29 12.77 23.86
CA ARG A 40 -9.36 11.80 22.76
C ARG A 40 -8.02 11.12 22.51
N PHE A 41 -6.94 11.87 22.62
CA PHE A 41 -5.57 11.32 22.55
C PHE A 41 -5.35 10.26 23.65
N VAL A 42 -5.72 10.58 24.91
CA VAL A 42 -5.56 9.67 26.04
C VAL A 42 -6.41 8.39 25.91
N VAL A 43 -7.67 8.54 25.48
CA VAL A 43 -8.60 7.40 25.32
C VAL A 43 -8.50 6.73 23.94
N LYS A 44 -7.58 7.19 23.08
CA LYS A 44 -7.40 6.71 21.69
C LYS A 44 -8.67 6.79 20.83
N ASP A 45 -9.53 7.76 21.11
CA ASP A 45 -10.75 8.00 20.35
C ASP A 45 -10.40 8.71 19.01
N ARG A 46 -10.70 8.05 17.90
CA ARG A 46 -10.40 8.49 16.53
C ARG A 46 -11.63 9.03 15.79
N SER A 47 -12.75 9.22 16.49
CA SER A 47 -13.96 9.78 15.88
C SER A 47 -13.72 11.21 15.39
N TYR A 48 -14.60 11.70 14.49
CA TYR A 48 -14.52 13.06 14.02
C TYR A 48 -14.71 14.04 15.18
N LEU A 49 -13.86 15.04 15.27
CA LEU A 49 -14.03 16.21 16.13
C LEU A 49 -14.34 17.41 15.23
N CYS A 50 -15.56 17.96 15.33
CA CYS A 50 -15.97 19.15 14.58
C CYS A 50 -15.83 19.02 13.04
N GLY A 51 -16.04 17.83 12.50
CA GLY A 51 -15.87 17.56 11.06
C GLY A 51 -14.44 17.32 10.61
N TYR A 52 -13.46 17.47 11.51
CA TYR A 52 -12.06 17.14 11.21
C TYR A 52 -11.71 15.76 11.75
N LYS A 53 -11.01 14.95 10.93
CA LYS A 53 -10.37 13.73 11.42
C LYS A 53 -9.29 14.12 12.42
N VAL A 54 -9.48 13.73 13.68
CA VAL A 54 -8.44 13.90 14.70
C VAL A 54 -7.32 12.92 14.36
N ARG A 55 -6.16 13.44 13.97
CA ARG A 55 -4.95 12.64 13.78
C ARG A 55 -4.37 12.33 15.16
N ILE A 56 -4.83 11.22 15.76
CA ILE A 56 -4.15 10.66 16.90
C ILE A 56 -3.05 9.78 16.31
N PRO A 57 -1.77 10.00 16.65
CA PRO A 57 -0.72 9.07 16.27
C PRO A 57 -1.08 7.69 16.80
N ALA A 58 -1.45 6.80 15.90
CA ALA A 58 -1.88 5.48 16.27
C ALA A 58 -0.71 4.52 16.48
N CYS A 59 0.50 5.01 16.22
CA CYS A 59 1.71 4.23 16.21
C CYS A 59 2.72 4.78 17.21
N SER A 60 3.37 3.88 17.90
CA SER A 60 4.40 4.21 18.89
C SER A 60 5.79 4.40 18.26
N LEU A 61 6.01 3.84 17.06
CA LEU A 61 7.29 3.90 16.35
C LEU A 61 7.30 4.99 15.27
N SER A 62 8.42 5.62 15.03
CA SER A 62 8.66 6.48 13.86
C SER A 62 8.77 5.66 12.57
N TYR A 63 8.79 6.33 11.41
CA TYR A 63 8.99 5.66 10.12
C TYR A 63 10.30 4.86 10.10
N GLU A 64 11.39 5.44 10.54
CA GLU A 64 12.71 4.80 10.59
C GLU A 64 12.72 3.62 11.55
N GLU A 65 12.11 3.76 12.71
CA GLU A 65 12.03 2.69 13.71
C GLU A 65 11.20 1.49 13.21
N THR A 66 10.14 1.70 12.42
CA THR A 66 9.35 0.59 11.85
C THR A 66 10.11 -0.25 10.83
N HIS A 67 11.21 0.27 10.29
CA HIS A 67 12.06 -0.43 9.32
C HIS A 67 13.33 -1.02 9.94
N LEU A 68 13.49 -0.95 11.27
CA LEU A 68 14.60 -1.57 11.98
C LEU A 68 14.25 -3.00 12.35
N PRO A 69 15.16 -3.97 12.08
CA PRO A 69 14.92 -5.38 12.41
C PRO A 69 14.63 -5.64 13.88
N GLU A 70 15.25 -4.88 14.78
CA GLU A 70 15.06 -4.98 16.23
C GLU A 70 13.64 -4.64 16.70
N ASN A 71 12.90 -3.84 15.94
CA ASN A 71 11.54 -3.43 16.28
C ASN A 71 10.45 -4.33 15.65
N TRP A 72 10.87 -5.41 14.99
CA TRP A 72 9.98 -6.27 14.22
C TRP A 72 8.79 -6.83 15.03
N ILE A 73 9.00 -7.23 16.28
CA ILE A 73 7.91 -7.74 17.13
C ILE A 73 6.86 -6.67 17.39
N GLN A 74 7.29 -5.42 17.63
CA GLN A 74 6.38 -4.31 17.87
C GLN A 74 5.64 -3.92 16.58
N VAL A 75 6.33 -3.89 15.43
CA VAL A 75 5.71 -3.69 14.12
C VAL A 75 4.64 -4.74 13.85
N LYS A 76 4.92 -6.01 14.16
CA LYS A 76 3.94 -7.09 14.04
C LYS A 76 2.69 -6.82 14.88
N GLN A 77 2.86 -6.44 16.14
CA GLN A 77 1.73 -6.11 17.02
C GLN A 77 0.93 -4.91 16.49
N GLU A 78 1.60 -3.87 16.00
CA GLU A 78 0.95 -2.71 15.41
C GLU A 78 0.15 -3.09 14.16
N VAL A 79 0.70 -3.92 13.25
CA VAL A 79 -0.01 -4.42 12.08
C VAL A 79 -1.25 -5.23 12.47
N GLU A 80 -1.13 -6.13 13.44
CA GLU A 80 -2.23 -6.99 13.88
C GLU A 80 -3.34 -6.25 14.62
N THR A 81 -3.05 -5.08 15.19
CA THR A 81 -4.02 -4.28 15.96
C THR A 81 -4.70 -3.18 15.15
N GLN A 82 -4.26 -2.91 13.91
CA GLN A 82 -4.76 -1.81 13.08
C GLN A 82 -6.12 -2.11 12.41
N PHE A 83 -7.11 -2.63 13.15
CA PHE A 83 -8.29 -3.11 12.46
C PHE A 83 -9.62 -2.44 12.79
N ALA A 84 -10.33 -2.22 11.67
CA ALA A 84 -11.78 -2.10 11.51
C ALA A 84 -12.47 -1.08 12.41
N LEU A 85 -12.32 0.17 12.10
CA LEU A 85 -13.16 1.21 12.69
C LEU A 85 -14.47 1.44 11.90
N GLY A 86 -14.65 0.76 10.76
CA GLY A 86 -15.85 0.86 9.93
C GLY A 86 -15.82 1.99 8.91
N SER A 87 -16.95 2.28 8.30
CA SER A 87 -17.14 3.35 7.32
C SER A 87 -18.20 4.34 7.77
N SER A 88 -18.04 5.61 7.44
CA SER A 88 -18.99 6.69 7.71
C SER A 88 -20.06 6.86 6.62
N GLY A 89 -20.01 6.09 5.56
CA GLY A 89 -20.92 6.16 4.42
C GLY A 89 -20.47 5.29 3.25
N GLU A 90 -21.11 5.47 2.10
CA GLU A 90 -20.77 4.77 0.88
C GLU A 90 -19.52 5.37 0.23
N GLU A 91 -18.74 4.52 -0.42
CA GLU A 91 -17.54 4.89 -1.16
C GLU A 91 -17.87 5.83 -2.33
N THR A 92 -16.97 6.77 -2.62
CA THR A 92 -17.13 7.71 -3.74
C THR A 92 -15.86 7.83 -4.57
N LEU A 93 -16.01 7.84 -5.91
CA LEU A 93 -14.91 8.14 -6.82
C LEU A 93 -14.87 9.65 -7.09
N ILE A 94 -13.73 10.25 -6.82
CA ILE A 94 -13.54 11.69 -6.95
C ILE A 94 -12.48 11.94 -8.01
N LYS A 95 -12.81 12.78 -9.01
CA LYS A 95 -11.79 13.33 -9.89
C LYS A 95 -10.95 14.32 -9.10
N TYR A 96 -9.72 13.95 -8.83
CA TYR A 96 -8.89 14.67 -7.86
C TYR A 96 -8.39 16.01 -8.39
N ASN A 97 -8.11 16.11 -9.69
CA ASN A 97 -7.61 17.34 -10.32
C ASN A 97 -8.20 17.52 -11.73
N THR A 98 -8.25 18.76 -12.21
CA THR A 98 -8.66 19.11 -13.58
C THR A 98 -7.55 18.87 -14.60
N ASN A 99 -6.28 18.82 -14.17
CA ASN A 99 -5.15 18.52 -15.04
C ASN A 99 -5.24 17.11 -15.62
N THR A 100 -4.76 16.97 -16.83
CA THR A 100 -4.65 15.65 -17.47
C THR A 100 -3.28 15.03 -17.21
N VAL A 101 -3.20 13.72 -17.29
CA VAL A 101 -1.93 12.98 -17.19
C VAL A 101 -0.95 13.48 -18.26
N ALA A 102 -1.42 13.66 -19.49
CA ALA A 102 -0.62 14.17 -20.60
C ALA A 102 -0.05 15.58 -20.34
N ALA A 103 -0.82 16.46 -19.72
CA ALA A 103 -0.36 17.81 -19.37
C ALA A 103 0.80 17.82 -18.37
N VAL A 104 0.84 16.84 -17.45
CA VAL A 104 1.88 16.72 -16.41
C VAL A 104 3.10 15.96 -16.92
N THR A 105 2.88 14.89 -17.69
CA THR A 105 3.97 13.97 -18.10
C THR A 105 4.51 14.23 -19.49
N GLY A 106 3.70 14.81 -20.37
CA GLY A 106 3.97 14.84 -21.82
C GLY A 106 3.72 13.49 -22.50
N ALA A 107 3.26 12.46 -21.77
CA ALA A 107 2.97 11.12 -22.32
C ALA A 107 1.49 10.96 -22.60
N ALA A 108 1.14 10.41 -23.77
CA ALA A 108 -0.24 10.32 -24.22
C ALA A 108 -1.02 9.13 -23.63
N SER A 109 -0.34 8.07 -23.13
CA SER A 109 -0.99 6.84 -22.64
C SER A 109 -0.03 5.95 -21.88
N THR A 110 -0.55 4.98 -21.11
CA THR A 110 0.19 3.94 -20.39
C THR A 110 1.30 4.45 -19.48
N ALA A 111 0.99 5.52 -18.71
CA ALA A 111 2.03 6.30 -18.07
C ALA A 111 2.62 5.63 -16.80
N PHE A 112 1.77 5.08 -15.91
CA PHE A 112 2.21 4.66 -14.58
C PHE A 112 1.78 3.22 -14.25
N GLN A 113 2.54 2.60 -13.36
CA GLN A 113 2.18 1.34 -12.71
C GLN A 113 2.68 1.34 -11.27
N GLY A 114 1.74 1.39 -10.33
CA GLY A 114 1.99 1.52 -8.91
C GLY A 114 2.06 2.96 -8.42
N ALA A 115 1.81 3.12 -7.14
CA ALA A 115 1.93 4.36 -6.40
C ALA A 115 2.45 4.09 -4.99
N LEU A 116 3.20 5.04 -4.44
CA LEU A 116 3.71 4.97 -3.07
C LEU A 116 3.48 6.31 -2.38
N ILE A 117 3.26 6.27 -1.07
CA ILE A 117 3.27 7.48 -0.24
C ILE A 117 4.60 7.54 0.51
N ALA A 118 5.26 8.71 0.48
CA ALA A 118 6.55 8.91 1.13
C ALA A 118 6.41 9.65 2.47
N PRO A 119 7.47 9.66 3.32
CA PRO A 119 7.44 10.34 4.61
C PRO A 119 7.17 11.85 4.52
N ASN A 120 7.46 12.48 3.40
CA ASN A 120 7.11 13.88 3.13
C ASN A 120 5.60 14.11 2.90
N GLY A 121 4.79 13.05 2.94
CA GLY A 121 3.35 13.07 2.74
C GLY A 121 2.90 13.08 1.28
N ASN A 122 3.81 13.16 0.31
CA ASN A 122 3.47 13.14 -1.10
C ASN A 122 3.26 11.71 -1.60
N VAL A 123 2.33 11.56 -2.54
CA VAL A 123 2.12 10.34 -3.31
C VAL A 123 3.02 10.38 -4.54
N TYR A 124 3.74 9.31 -4.79
CA TYR A 124 4.62 9.13 -5.95
C TYR A 124 4.00 8.12 -6.90
N LEU A 125 3.72 8.55 -8.13
CA LEU A 125 3.29 7.66 -9.22
C LEU A 125 4.52 7.10 -9.92
N LEU A 126 4.62 5.77 -9.96
CA LEU A 126 5.81 5.09 -10.48
C LEU A 126 5.71 4.91 -12.00
N PRO A 127 6.77 5.26 -12.75
CA PRO A 127 6.72 5.29 -14.20
C PRO A 127 6.73 3.87 -14.79
N TYR A 128 5.82 3.61 -15.72
CA TYR A 128 5.86 2.46 -16.61
C TYR A 128 6.41 2.89 -17.97
N ASN A 129 5.61 3.62 -18.75
CA ASN A 129 6.06 4.26 -19.99
C ASN A 129 6.19 5.79 -19.86
N SER A 130 6.04 6.33 -18.64
CA SER A 130 6.19 7.76 -18.41
C SER A 130 7.69 8.13 -18.39
N PRO A 131 8.09 9.22 -19.07
CA PRO A 131 9.44 9.75 -18.93
C PRO A 131 9.68 10.44 -17.57
N LYS A 132 8.65 10.49 -16.72
CA LYS A 132 8.69 11.22 -15.45
C LYS A 132 8.09 10.41 -14.31
N ILE A 133 8.69 10.53 -13.14
CA ILE A 133 8.05 10.21 -11.87
C ILE A 133 7.23 11.45 -11.47
N VAL A 134 5.96 11.26 -11.13
CA VAL A 134 5.06 12.35 -10.76
C VAL A 134 4.72 12.27 -9.28
N THR A 135 4.73 13.41 -8.59
CA THR A 135 4.24 13.56 -7.24
C THR A 135 2.87 14.20 -7.21
N ILE A 136 2.08 13.77 -6.23
CA ILE A 136 0.82 14.38 -5.85
C ILE A 136 0.94 14.84 -4.42
N ASN A 137 0.72 16.12 -4.17
CA ASN A 137 0.59 16.63 -2.80
C ASN A 137 -0.89 16.52 -2.37
N PRO A 138 -1.20 15.68 -1.37
CA PRO A 138 -2.59 15.45 -0.94
C PRO A 138 -3.29 16.70 -0.37
N ILE A 139 -2.52 17.64 0.17
CA ILE A 139 -3.06 18.85 0.81
C ILE A 139 -3.37 19.92 -0.23
N THR A 140 -2.38 20.26 -1.05
CA THR A 140 -2.52 21.33 -2.07
C THR A 140 -3.18 20.84 -3.35
N LYS A 141 -3.29 19.53 -3.53
CA LYS A 141 -3.79 18.86 -4.75
C LYS A 141 -2.95 19.16 -6.00
N ASN A 142 -1.71 19.57 -5.81
CA ASN A 142 -0.78 19.84 -6.91
C ASN A 142 -0.14 18.54 -7.41
N TYR A 143 0.11 18.52 -8.73
CA TYR A 143 0.85 17.48 -9.44
C TYR A 143 2.12 18.08 -9.99
N GLU A 144 3.25 17.45 -9.69
CA GLU A 144 4.57 17.94 -10.10
C GLU A 144 5.43 16.79 -10.63
N SER A 145 6.31 17.10 -11.57
CA SER A 145 7.36 16.17 -11.96
C SER A 145 8.41 16.12 -10.86
N ALA A 146 8.54 14.97 -10.20
CA ALA A 146 9.58 14.76 -9.20
C ALA A 146 10.95 14.54 -9.83
N ALA A 147 11.01 13.67 -10.85
CA ALA A 147 12.25 13.35 -11.54
C ALA A 147 11.99 12.94 -12.99
N THR A 148 12.98 13.18 -13.86
CA THR A 148 12.99 12.65 -15.21
C THR A 148 13.70 11.31 -15.23
N VAL A 149 13.06 10.31 -15.84
CA VAL A 149 13.63 8.98 -16.02
C VAL A 149 14.50 8.97 -17.27
N PRO A 150 15.76 8.56 -17.19
CA PRO A 150 16.65 8.57 -18.35
C PRO A 150 16.28 7.44 -19.33
N GLY A 151 16.19 7.78 -20.62
CA GLY A 151 15.93 6.82 -21.70
C GLY A 151 14.50 6.25 -21.71
N ASN A 152 14.31 5.18 -22.47
CA ASN A 152 13.06 4.41 -22.50
C ASN A 152 13.17 3.24 -21.53
N VAL A 153 13.13 3.53 -20.22
CA VAL A 153 13.24 2.52 -19.19
C VAL A 153 11.88 2.31 -18.53
N ASP A 154 11.43 1.07 -18.51
CA ASP A 154 10.18 0.69 -17.89
C ASP A 154 10.45 0.10 -16.51
N PHE A 155 9.67 0.56 -15.55
CA PHE A 155 9.62 -0.02 -14.22
C PHE A 155 8.23 -0.60 -13.96
N ILE A 156 8.17 -1.70 -13.26
CA ILE A 156 6.91 -2.19 -12.73
C ILE A 156 6.96 -2.08 -11.23
N GLY A 157 6.34 -1.00 -10.73
CA GLY A 157 6.29 -0.71 -9.32
C GLY A 157 7.63 -0.36 -8.69
N GLY A 158 7.65 -0.45 -7.39
CA GLY A 158 8.80 -0.18 -6.54
C GLY A 158 8.43 -0.36 -5.08
N THR A 159 9.35 -0.05 -4.20
CA THR A 159 9.09 -0.10 -2.76
C THR A 159 9.74 1.07 -2.05
N LEU A 160 9.08 1.54 -1.00
CA LEU A 160 9.66 2.48 -0.07
C LEU A 160 10.60 1.71 0.87
N GLY A 161 11.84 2.13 0.94
CA GLY A 161 12.84 1.63 1.86
C GLY A 161 13.17 2.66 2.95
N PRO A 162 14.28 2.49 3.68
CA PRO A 162 14.67 3.40 4.76
C PRO A 162 14.97 4.82 4.23
N ASN A 163 14.87 5.80 5.13
CA ASN A 163 15.17 7.22 4.88
C ASN A 163 14.34 7.84 3.74
N GLY A 164 13.13 7.32 3.49
CA GLY A 164 12.27 7.84 2.44
C GLY A 164 12.76 7.57 1.02
N ILE A 165 13.62 6.60 0.82
CA ILE A 165 14.14 6.24 -0.51
C ILE A 165 13.15 5.28 -1.19
N ILE A 166 12.71 5.61 -2.39
CA ILE A 166 11.95 4.70 -3.25
C ILE A 166 12.92 3.94 -4.16
N TYR A 167 12.83 2.62 -4.14
CA TYR A 167 13.61 1.73 -5.00
C TYR A 167 12.72 1.22 -6.12
N LEU A 168 13.07 1.56 -7.37
CA LEU A 168 12.31 1.18 -8.56
C LEU A 168 12.66 -0.24 -9.00
N SER A 169 11.64 -0.99 -9.42
CA SER A 169 11.81 -2.36 -9.89
C SER A 169 12.06 -2.38 -11.40
N PRO A 170 13.25 -2.77 -11.87
CA PRO A 170 13.55 -2.79 -13.29
C PRO A 170 12.73 -3.90 -13.99
N HIS A 171 12.09 -3.56 -15.11
CA HIS A 171 11.31 -4.51 -15.88
C HIS A 171 11.97 -4.81 -17.23
N THR A 172 11.97 -3.87 -18.17
CA THR A 172 12.57 -4.06 -19.48
C THR A 172 13.97 -3.46 -19.60
N ASN A 173 14.46 -2.86 -18.54
CA ASN A 173 15.77 -2.27 -18.45
C ASN A 173 16.70 -3.04 -17.51
N ASN A 174 18.00 -2.86 -17.68
CA ASN A 174 19.03 -3.53 -16.89
C ASN A 174 19.52 -2.69 -15.70
N THR A 175 18.83 -1.60 -15.36
CA THR A 175 19.33 -0.62 -14.40
C THR A 175 18.42 -0.50 -13.20
N PHE A 176 19.00 -0.66 -12.02
CA PHE A 176 18.34 -0.41 -10.75
C PHE A 176 18.47 1.07 -10.39
N PHE A 177 17.34 1.71 -10.08
CA PHE A 177 17.29 3.10 -9.66
C PHE A 177 16.71 3.26 -8.28
N LYS A 178 17.13 4.32 -7.60
CA LYS A 178 16.52 4.81 -6.37
C LYS A 178 16.21 6.29 -6.46
N LEU A 179 15.09 6.69 -5.88
CA LEU A 179 14.65 8.08 -5.76
C LEU A 179 14.67 8.51 -4.30
N ASP A 180 15.43 9.52 -3.98
CA ASP A 180 15.41 10.18 -2.69
C ASP A 180 14.22 11.16 -2.66
N THR A 181 13.20 10.88 -1.83
CA THR A 181 11.98 11.69 -1.76
C THR A 181 12.16 13.01 -1.00
N SER A 182 13.28 13.22 -0.32
CA SER A 182 13.57 14.47 0.38
C SER A 182 13.93 15.61 -0.57
N ASN A 183 14.54 15.26 -1.72
CA ASN A 183 15.04 16.22 -2.71
C ASN A 183 14.68 15.83 -4.15
N ASN A 184 13.96 14.74 -4.36
CA ASN A 184 13.56 14.19 -5.65
C ASN A 184 14.76 13.82 -6.56
N THR A 185 15.88 13.42 -5.98
CA THR A 185 17.07 13.00 -6.74
C THR A 185 16.95 11.53 -7.13
N LEU A 186 16.91 11.27 -8.45
CA LEU A 186 16.94 9.92 -9.02
C LEU A 186 18.39 9.50 -9.26
N THR A 187 18.80 8.37 -8.68
CA THR A 187 20.18 7.86 -8.76
C THR A 187 20.20 6.45 -9.32
N ASN A 188 21.12 6.20 -10.25
CA ASN A 188 21.45 4.85 -10.72
C ASN A 188 22.23 4.12 -9.61
N ILE A 189 21.76 2.93 -9.22
CA ILE A 189 22.45 2.06 -8.26
C ILE A 189 23.51 1.24 -8.99
N THR A 190 23.09 0.50 -10.02
CA THR A 190 23.93 -0.35 -10.85
C THR A 190 23.14 -0.86 -12.05
N SER A 191 23.88 -1.33 -13.06
CA SER A 191 23.29 -2.04 -14.20
C SER A 191 23.77 -3.48 -14.19
N ILE A 192 22.84 -4.43 -14.37
CA ILE A 192 23.12 -5.86 -14.42
C ILE A 192 22.42 -6.41 -15.64
N SER A 193 23.12 -7.19 -16.48
CA SER A 193 22.49 -7.82 -17.62
C SER A 193 21.39 -8.80 -17.15
N MET A 194 20.17 -8.58 -17.62
CA MET A 194 18.98 -9.33 -17.25
C MET A 194 18.18 -9.66 -18.51
N GLY A 195 17.35 -10.70 -18.43
CA GLY A 195 16.36 -10.97 -19.47
C GLY A 195 15.29 -9.86 -19.52
N GLY A 196 14.54 -9.75 -20.62
CA GLY A 196 13.40 -8.84 -20.69
C GLY A 196 12.32 -9.22 -19.67
N ALA A 197 11.55 -8.24 -19.21
CA ALA A 197 10.50 -8.39 -18.19
C ALA A 197 11.02 -8.97 -16.86
N ALA A 198 12.18 -8.50 -16.37
CA ALA A 198 12.94 -9.13 -15.30
C ALA A 198 12.19 -9.24 -13.97
N TYR A 199 11.65 -8.14 -13.47
CA TYR A 199 11.02 -8.07 -12.14
C TYR A 199 9.70 -7.30 -12.14
N ASN A 200 8.78 -7.73 -11.26
CA ASN A 200 7.48 -7.11 -10.99
C ASN A 200 7.41 -6.65 -9.53
N GLY A 201 7.83 -5.42 -9.26
CA GLY A 201 7.81 -4.87 -7.92
C GLY A 201 8.97 -5.28 -7.02
N GLY A 202 9.01 -4.65 -5.87
CA GLY A 202 9.98 -4.91 -4.83
C GLY A 202 9.32 -4.99 -3.45
N VAL A 203 9.97 -5.66 -2.52
CA VAL A 203 9.53 -5.82 -1.14
C VAL A 203 10.67 -5.47 -0.20
N TYR A 204 10.49 -4.42 0.60
CA TYR A 204 11.42 -4.10 1.67
C TYR A 204 11.15 -5.01 2.87
N ALA A 205 12.16 -5.74 3.31
CA ALA A 205 12.06 -6.75 4.35
C ALA A 205 12.75 -6.33 5.66
N PRO A 206 12.40 -6.95 6.81
CA PRO A 206 12.94 -6.60 8.12
C PRO A 206 14.46 -6.74 8.25
N ASN A 207 15.08 -7.58 7.44
CA ASN A 207 16.54 -7.75 7.42
C ASN A 207 17.30 -6.60 6.72
N GLY A 208 16.57 -5.56 6.27
CA GLY A 208 17.15 -4.39 5.60
C GLY A 208 17.44 -4.58 4.13
N LYS A 209 16.90 -5.64 3.52
CA LYS A 209 17.04 -5.92 2.09
C LYS A 209 15.74 -5.63 1.32
N ILE A 210 15.87 -5.20 0.10
CA ILE A 210 14.77 -5.06 -0.84
C ILE A 210 14.85 -6.20 -1.83
N TYR A 211 13.88 -7.11 -1.78
CA TYR A 211 13.79 -8.25 -2.67
C TYR A 211 12.94 -7.90 -3.89
N TYR A 212 13.48 -8.12 -5.08
CA TYR A 212 12.75 -7.93 -6.34
C TYR A 212 12.01 -9.20 -6.74
N VAL A 213 10.75 -9.05 -7.10
CA VAL A 213 9.84 -10.17 -7.43
C VAL A 213 10.16 -10.69 -8.83
N PRO A 214 10.59 -11.95 -8.98
CA PRO A 214 10.95 -12.52 -10.28
C PRO A 214 9.76 -12.56 -11.25
N SER A 215 10.00 -12.11 -12.48
CA SER A 215 9.05 -12.17 -13.59
C SER A 215 9.68 -12.96 -14.75
N GLY A 216 10.50 -12.33 -15.59
CA GLY A 216 11.27 -13.02 -16.61
C GLY A 216 12.56 -13.68 -16.09
N GLU A 217 13.00 -13.28 -14.91
CA GLU A 217 14.15 -13.88 -14.22
C GLU A 217 13.70 -14.97 -13.24
N SER A 218 14.51 -15.99 -13.05
CA SER A 218 14.33 -17.00 -12.00
C SER A 218 15.07 -16.66 -10.70
N THR A 219 16.03 -15.73 -10.77
CA THR A 219 16.86 -15.34 -9.64
C THR A 219 16.17 -14.25 -8.83
N ILE A 220 15.97 -14.51 -7.54
CA ILE A 220 15.53 -13.49 -6.58
C ILE A 220 16.72 -12.60 -6.29
N ARG A 221 16.76 -11.38 -6.85
CA ARG A 221 17.77 -10.39 -6.51
C ARG A 221 17.30 -9.55 -5.34
N TYR A 222 18.26 -9.03 -4.59
CA TYR A 222 17.98 -8.04 -3.54
C TYR A 222 18.99 -6.91 -3.58
N TYR A 223 18.56 -5.74 -3.09
CA TYR A 223 19.45 -4.65 -2.73
C TYR A 223 19.58 -4.60 -1.20
N ASP A 224 20.81 -4.73 -0.70
CA ASP A 224 21.12 -4.56 0.73
C ASP A 224 21.24 -3.08 1.02
N THR A 225 20.28 -2.49 1.73
CA THR A 225 20.24 -1.04 1.98
C THR A 225 21.34 -0.56 2.91
N LYS A 226 21.89 -1.44 3.75
CA LYS A 226 22.98 -1.14 4.68
C LYS A 226 24.36 -1.20 4.00
N LYS A 227 24.55 -2.18 3.11
CA LYS A 227 25.81 -2.37 2.37
C LYS A 227 25.86 -1.55 1.09
N GLY A 228 24.72 -1.14 0.54
CA GLY A 228 24.64 -0.45 -0.74
C GLY A 228 24.94 -1.36 -1.94
N THR A 229 24.71 -2.66 -1.83
CA THR A 229 25.07 -3.65 -2.85
C THR A 229 23.89 -4.49 -3.32
N ILE A 230 23.92 -4.93 -4.60
CA ILE A 230 23.01 -5.95 -5.12
C ILE A 230 23.57 -7.33 -4.85
N GLY A 231 22.72 -8.22 -4.39
CA GLY A 231 22.99 -9.65 -4.23
C GLY A 231 21.86 -10.50 -4.77
N SER A 232 21.94 -11.80 -4.54
CA SER A 232 20.91 -12.77 -4.94
C SER A 232 20.75 -13.85 -3.88
N VAL A 233 19.51 -14.36 -3.77
CA VAL A 233 19.21 -15.57 -2.99
C VAL A 233 19.76 -16.77 -3.76
N ALA A 234 20.34 -17.74 -3.03
CA ALA A 234 20.98 -18.92 -3.64
C ALA A 234 19.97 -19.84 -4.33
N THR A 235 18.76 -19.93 -3.79
CA THR A 235 17.69 -20.77 -4.35
C THR A 235 16.86 -19.95 -5.35
N PRO A 236 16.90 -20.28 -6.63
CA PRO A 236 16.06 -19.64 -7.63
C PRO A 236 14.60 -20.09 -7.47
N VAL A 237 13.67 -19.30 -7.99
CA VAL A 237 12.27 -19.69 -8.17
C VAL A 237 12.06 -20.19 -9.61
N SER A 238 11.14 -21.12 -9.78
CA SER A 238 10.83 -21.70 -11.08
C SER A 238 9.32 -21.85 -11.25
N GLY A 239 8.90 -22.18 -12.46
CA GLY A 239 7.49 -22.52 -12.72
C GLY A 239 6.62 -21.39 -13.22
N GLY A 240 7.19 -20.27 -13.67
CA GLY A 240 6.48 -19.19 -14.33
C GLY A 240 6.73 -17.80 -13.72
N ILE A 241 5.91 -16.85 -14.14
CA ILE A 241 5.98 -15.44 -13.76
C ILE A 241 5.23 -15.21 -12.45
N PHE A 242 5.82 -14.40 -11.57
CA PHE A 242 5.17 -13.87 -10.39
C PHE A 242 4.84 -12.38 -10.61
N ALA A 243 3.68 -11.98 -10.14
CA ALA A 243 3.19 -10.62 -10.39
C ALA A 243 3.48 -9.65 -9.24
N ASN A 244 3.58 -10.16 -8.02
CA ASN A 244 3.72 -9.35 -6.81
C ASN A 244 4.34 -10.18 -5.68
N GLY A 245 4.94 -9.52 -4.70
CA GLY A 245 5.41 -10.13 -3.45
C GLY A 245 4.67 -9.55 -2.25
N VAL A 246 4.19 -10.41 -1.37
CA VAL A 246 3.48 -10.01 -0.16
C VAL A 246 4.32 -10.33 1.06
N LEU A 247 4.72 -9.29 1.81
CA LEU A 247 5.41 -9.43 3.07
C LEU A 247 4.40 -9.75 4.19
N THR A 248 4.74 -10.71 5.04
CA THR A 248 4.01 -10.98 6.28
C THR A 248 4.78 -10.50 7.50
N PRO A 249 4.10 -10.31 8.65
CA PRO A 249 4.75 -9.95 9.90
C PRO A 249 5.79 -10.95 10.41
N GLU A 250 5.81 -12.16 9.90
CA GLU A 250 6.83 -13.17 10.19
C GLU A 250 8.11 -12.99 9.38
N GLY A 251 8.19 -11.96 8.53
CA GLY A 251 9.35 -11.72 7.66
C GLY A 251 9.40 -12.65 6.45
N LYS A 252 8.28 -13.23 6.06
CA LYS A 252 8.17 -14.06 4.86
C LYS A 252 7.59 -13.28 3.71
N ILE A 253 8.10 -13.50 2.49
CA ILE A 253 7.56 -12.93 1.26
C ILE A 253 6.91 -14.05 0.45
N TYR A 254 5.61 -13.91 0.19
CA TYR A 254 4.83 -14.80 -0.66
C TYR A 254 4.80 -14.24 -2.08
N PHE A 255 5.35 -14.95 -3.05
CA PHE A 255 5.31 -14.56 -4.45
C PHE A 255 3.99 -14.96 -5.07
N ILE A 256 3.19 -13.97 -5.48
CA ILE A 256 1.85 -14.20 -6.06
C ILE A 256 1.99 -14.70 -7.50
N PRO A 257 1.45 -15.88 -7.81
CA PRO A 257 1.60 -16.48 -9.13
C PRO A 257 0.78 -15.72 -10.18
N HIS A 258 1.42 -15.35 -11.30
CA HIS A 258 0.74 -14.82 -12.48
C HIS A 258 0.55 -15.92 -13.53
N THR A 259 1.63 -16.40 -14.12
CA THR A 259 1.63 -17.64 -14.93
C THR A 259 2.17 -18.83 -14.16
N ALA A 260 2.80 -18.61 -13.03
CA ALA A 260 3.23 -19.67 -12.13
C ALA A 260 2.03 -20.45 -11.58
N THR A 261 2.24 -21.73 -11.30
CA THR A 261 1.18 -22.60 -10.78
C THR A 261 1.16 -22.66 -9.27
N ASN A 262 2.26 -22.32 -8.62
CA ASN A 262 2.45 -22.42 -7.17
C ASN A 262 2.83 -21.08 -6.56
N ILE A 263 2.61 -20.91 -5.26
CA ILE A 263 3.17 -19.80 -4.47
C ILE A 263 4.53 -20.24 -3.95
N HIS A 264 5.57 -19.46 -4.19
CA HIS A 264 6.84 -19.59 -3.50
C HIS A 264 6.90 -18.62 -2.31
N ILE A 265 7.54 -19.07 -1.23
CA ILE A 265 7.69 -18.31 0.01
C ILE A 265 9.18 -18.17 0.28
N LEU A 266 9.65 -16.94 0.32
CA LEU A 266 11.00 -16.60 0.78
C LEU A 266 10.94 -16.22 2.26
N ASP A 267 11.65 -16.96 3.09
CA ASP A 267 11.96 -16.55 4.47
C ASP A 267 13.14 -15.57 4.41
N THR A 268 12.92 -14.31 4.80
CA THR A 268 13.93 -13.25 4.67
C THR A 268 15.05 -13.33 5.70
N PHE A 269 14.88 -14.09 6.77
CA PHE A 269 15.92 -14.26 7.80
C PHE A 269 16.89 -15.37 7.46
N THR A 270 16.39 -16.47 6.87
CA THR A 270 17.20 -17.63 6.48
C THR A 270 17.57 -17.63 4.99
N GLU A 271 16.89 -16.78 4.19
CA GLU A 271 16.97 -16.76 2.71
C GLU A 271 16.63 -18.13 2.06
N SER A 272 15.88 -18.95 2.76
CA SER A 272 15.35 -20.20 2.23
C SER A 272 14.05 -19.98 1.47
N VAL A 273 13.84 -20.79 0.40
CA VAL A 273 12.62 -20.75 -0.40
C VAL A 273 11.85 -22.06 -0.22
N THR A 274 10.57 -21.94 0.11
CA THR A 274 9.61 -23.05 0.19
C THR A 274 8.46 -22.84 -0.80
N THR A 275 7.61 -23.85 -1.00
CA THR A 275 6.54 -23.79 -1.98
C THR A 275 5.24 -24.33 -1.40
N ILE A 276 4.13 -23.61 -1.63
CA ILE A 276 2.78 -24.12 -1.38
C ILE A 276 2.35 -24.91 -2.62
N PRO A 277 2.09 -26.22 -2.51
CA PRO A 277 1.64 -27.04 -3.62
C PRO A 277 0.15 -26.82 -3.89
N PHE A 278 -0.17 -25.81 -4.68
CA PHE A 278 -1.54 -25.51 -5.08
C PHE A 278 -1.57 -25.06 -6.54
N SER A 279 -2.50 -25.61 -7.34
CA SER A 279 -2.61 -25.23 -8.75
C SER A 279 -3.53 -24.04 -8.94
N PHE A 280 -2.94 -22.91 -9.32
CA PHE A 280 -3.67 -21.68 -9.66
C PHE A 280 -4.05 -21.60 -11.16
N GLY A 281 -3.87 -22.68 -11.92
CA GLY A 281 -4.29 -22.78 -13.32
C GLY A 281 -3.35 -22.17 -14.37
N GLY A 282 -2.26 -21.52 -13.99
CA GLY A 282 -1.11 -21.20 -14.84
C GLY A 282 -1.26 -20.26 -16.04
N ALA A 283 -2.40 -19.58 -16.23
CA ALA A 283 -2.66 -18.77 -17.44
C ALA A 283 -2.92 -17.31 -17.13
N SER A 284 -1.94 -16.59 -16.59
CA SER A 284 -2.10 -15.16 -16.22
C SER A 284 -3.34 -14.91 -15.36
N ASN A 285 -3.60 -15.79 -14.39
CA ASN A 285 -4.86 -15.79 -13.66
C ASN A 285 -4.90 -14.75 -12.54
N TYR A 286 -3.76 -14.46 -11.89
CA TYR A 286 -3.69 -13.56 -10.74
C TYR A 286 -2.63 -12.48 -10.97
N ILE A 287 -2.78 -11.33 -10.29
CA ILE A 287 -1.94 -10.16 -10.54
C ILE A 287 -1.41 -9.53 -9.26
N SER A 288 -2.08 -9.67 -8.15
CA SER A 288 -1.70 -9.00 -6.92
C SER A 288 -2.15 -9.76 -5.70
N GLY A 289 -1.53 -9.48 -4.57
CA GLY A 289 -1.96 -9.97 -3.28
C GLY A 289 -1.67 -8.94 -2.19
N ILE A 290 -2.34 -9.10 -1.06
CA ILE A 290 -2.17 -8.24 0.10
C ILE A 290 -2.38 -9.02 1.40
N TYR A 291 -1.52 -8.75 2.37
CA TYR A 291 -1.66 -9.28 3.71
C TYR A 291 -2.73 -8.50 4.49
N THR A 292 -3.52 -9.21 5.27
CA THR A 292 -4.52 -8.64 6.16
C THR A 292 -4.21 -9.01 7.61
N PRO A 293 -4.51 -8.14 8.60
CA PRO A 293 -4.14 -8.33 10.00
C PRO A 293 -4.71 -9.59 10.67
N ASN A 294 -5.78 -10.17 10.11
CA ASN A 294 -6.27 -11.47 10.58
C ASN A 294 -5.40 -12.67 10.12
N GLY A 295 -4.29 -12.41 9.41
CA GLY A 295 -3.33 -13.43 8.99
C GLY A 295 -3.61 -14.03 7.62
N ARG A 296 -4.42 -13.39 6.79
CA ARG A 296 -4.73 -13.87 5.45
C ARG A 296 -3.99 -13.08 4.39
N ILE A 297 -3.53 -13.74 3.34
CA ILE A 297 -3.02 -13.11 2.11
C ILE A 297 -4.07 -13.31 1.03
N TYR A 298 -4.81 -12.27 0.71
CA TYR A 298 -5.77 -12.30 -0.40
C TYR A 298 -5.04 -12.23 -1.73
N ILE A 299 -5.46 -13.05 -2.69
CA ILE A 299 -4.90 -13.18 -4.03
C ILE A 299 -5.95 -12.71 -5.02
N ILE A 300 -5.65 -11.63 -5.74
CA ILE A 300 -6.59 -10.90 -6.58
C ILE A 300 -6.50 -11.39 -8.03
N PRO A 301 -7.63 -11.76 -8.63
CA PRO A 301 -7.66 -12.32 -9.98
C PRO A 301 -7.35 -11.26 -11.05
N TYR A 302 -6.68 -11.71 -12.11
CA TYR A 302 -6.49 -10.97 -13.36
C TYR A 302 -7.44 -11.49 -14.45
N ASN A 303 -7.33 -12.78 -14.80
CA ASN A 303 -8.22 -13.47 -15.73
C ASN A 303 -9.11 -14.54 -15.06
N ALA A 304 -8.76 -14.95 -13.84
CA ALA A 304 -9.59 -15.89 -13.09
C ALA A 304 -10.82 -15.21 -12.50
N SER A 305 -11.87 -15.97 -12.23
CA SER A 305 -13.06 -15.46 -11.54
C SER A 305 -13.00 -15.63 -10.02
N THR A 306 -12.18 -16.54 -9.52
CA THR A 306 -12.12 -16.88 -8.10
C THR A 306 -11.09 -16.05 -7.36
N VAL A 307 -11.49 -15.47 -6.26
CA VAL A 307 -10.60 -14.89 -5.26
C VAL A 307 -10.17 -16.00 -4.31
N TYR A 308 -8.88 -16.08 -4.02
CA TYR A 308 -8.36 -16.96 -2.97
C TYR A 308 -7.72 -16.14 -1.85
N TYR A 309 -7.56 -16.77 -0.69
CA TYR A 309 -6.59 -16.31 0.29
C TYR A 309 -5.74 -17.47 0.81
N VAL A 310 -4.52 -17.16 1.23
CA VAL A 310 -3.67 -18.05 2.01
C VAL A 310 -3.86 -17.69 3.47
N ASP A 311 -4.23 -18.66 4.30
CA ASP A 311 -4.32 -18.48 5.75
C ASP A 311 -2.97 -18.80 6.38
N THR A 312 -2.19 -17.77 6.73
CA THR A 312 -0.84 -17.95 7.29
C THR A 312 -0.85 -18.47 8.72
N LYS A 313 -2.01 -18.46 9.36
CA LYS A 313 -2.23 -18.99 10.73
C LYS A 313 -2.71 -20.45 10.72
N ASP A 314 -3.11 -20.98 9.55
CA ASP A 314 -3.56 -22.37 9.34
C ASP A 314 -2.65 -23.08 8.33
N ASN A 315 -1.34 -23.17 8.62
CA ASN A 315 -0.34 -23.86 7.80
C ASN A 315 -0.34 -23.47 6.31
N ASP A 316 -0.49 -22.19 6.03
CA ASP A 316 -0.51 -21.65 4.67
C ASP A 316 -1.60 -22.27 3.76
N LYS A 317 -2.72 -22.65 4.36
CA LYS A 317 -3.85 -23.24 3.65
C LYS A 317 -4.44 -22.25 2.66
N VAL A 318 -4.59 -22.71 1.41
CA VAL A 318 -5.27 -21.92 0.36
C VAL A 318 -6.77 -22.16 0.44
N VAL A 319 -7.54 -21.08 0.52
CA VAL A 319 -8.99 -21.10 0.71
C VAL A 319 -9.67 -20.26 -0.39
N ASN A 320 -10.76 -20.80 -0.94
CA ASN A 320 -11.64 -20.05 -1.85
C ASN A 320 -12.40 -18.98 -1.06
N ALA A 321 -12.19 -17.72 -1.42
CA ALA A 321 -12.81 -16.54 -0.80
C ALA A 321 -14.04 -16.02 -1.55
N GLY A 322 -14.43 -16.65 -2.64
CA GLY A 322 -15.60 -16.26 -3.43
C GLY A 322 -15.29 -16.00 -4.91
N THR A 323 -16.29 -15.60 -5.63
CA THR A 323 -16.23 -15.40 -7.09
C THR A 323 -16.57 -13.96 -7.45
N ILE A 324 -15.77 -13.34 -8.32
CA ILE A 324 -16.02 -12.00 -8.85
C ILE A 324 -17.26 -12.08 -9.77
N PRO A 325 -18.28 -11.25 -9.54
CA PRO A 325 -19.45 -11.17 -10.43
C PRO A 325 -19.04 -10.74 -11.84
N SER A 326 -19.60 -11.35 -12.87
CA SER A 326 -19.33 -10.96 -14.27
C SER A 326 -17.85 -10.89 -14.62
N ALA A 327 -17.10 -11.92 -14.22
CA ALA A 327 -15.67 -12.00 -14.44
C ALA A 327 -15.31 -11.89 -15.93
N GLY A 328 -14.18 -11.25 -16.20
CA GLY A 328 -13.64 -10.98 -17.53
C GLY A 328 -12.15 -11.24 -17.62
N THR A 329 -11.48 -10.58 -18.55
CA THR A 329 -10.03 -10.64 -18.72
C THR A 329 -9.38 -9.35 -18.25
N ALA A 330 -8.15 -9.44 -17.72
CA ALA A 330 -7.37 -8.31 -17.24
C ALA A 330 -8.19 -7.41 -16.29
N MET A 331 -8.92 -8.01 -15.36
CA MET A 331 -9.91 -7.32 -14.54
C MET A 331 -9.29 -6.27 -13.63
N PHE A 332 -8.31 -6.66 -12.85
CA PHE A 332 -7.68 -5.80 -11.82
C PHE A 332 -6.17 -5.76 -12.00
N ASN A 333 -5.55 -4.70 -11.49
CA ASN A 333 -4.10 -4.59 -11.34
C ASN A 333 -3.78 -3.82 -10.06
N GLY A 334 -3.36 -4.56 -9.03
CA GLY A 334 -3.15 -4.02 -7.70
C GLY A 334 -4.34 -4.21 -6.75
N VAL A 335 -4.08 -4.04 -5.47
CA VAL A 335 -5.07 -4.08 -4.40
C VAL A 335 -4.60 -3.23 -3.23
N VAL A 336 -5.52 -2.56 -2.57
CA VAL A 336 -5.26 -1.72 -1.40
C VAL A 336 -6.18 -2.15 -0.26
N LEU A 337 -5.63 -2.25 0.94
CA LEU A 337 -6.39 -2.45 2.17
C LEU A 337 -6.68 -1.08 2.80
N ALA A 338 -7.94 -0.80 3.09
CA ALA A 338 -8.35 0.44 3.76
C ALA A 338 -8.60 0.25 5.27
N PRO A 339 -8.59 1.36 6.05
CA PRO A 339 -8.83 1.30 7.49
C PRO A 339 -10.20 0.75 7.90
N ASN A 340 -11.16 0.68 6.99
CA ASN A 340 -12.45 0.03 7.23
C ASN A 340 -12.39 -1.51 7.16
N GLY A 341 -11.22 -2.09 6.98
CA GLY A 341 -11.04 -3.55 6.91
C GLY A 341 -11.42 -4.16 5.56
N ARG A 342 -11.70 -3.34 4.55
CA ARG A 342 -12.03 -3.81 3.21
C ARG A 342 -10.84 -3.69 2.26
N LEU A 343 -10.71 -4.67 1.39
CA LEU A 343 -9.77 -4.68 0.28
C LEU A 343 -10.44 -4.03 -0.94
N TYR A 344 -9.67 -3.26 -1.66
CA TYR A 344 -10.11 -2.58 -2.89
C TYR A 344 -9.21 -3.02 -4.03
N PRO A 345 -9.60 -4.06 -4.80
CA PRO A 345 -8.95 -4.38 -6.07
C PRO A 345 -9.04 -3.20 -7.02
N ILE A 346 -7.92 -2.81 -7.60
CA ILE A 346 -7.85 -1.65 -8.50
C ILE A 346 -8.28 -2.07 -9.90
N PRO A 347 -9.38 -1.55 -10.44
CA PRO A 347 -9.91 -1.99 -11.72
C PRO A 347 -9.03 -1.54 -12.88
N LEU A 348 -8.64 -2.50 -13.73
CA LEU A 348 -8.02 -2.25 -15.03
C LEU A 348 -9.11 -2.25 -16.11
N ASN A 349 -9.63 -3.42 -16.47
CA ASN A 349 -10.72 -3.56 -17.43
C ASN A 349 -12.06 -3.95 -16.78
N TYR A 350 -12.07 -4.22 -15.48
CA TYR A 350 -13.35 -4.53 -14.82
C TYR A 350 -14.27 -3.33 -14.80
N ALA A 351 -15.54 -3.58 -15.11
CA ALA A 351 -16.53 -2.51 -15.33
C ALA A 351 -16.90 -1.73 -14.06
N ASN A 352 -16.53 -2.25 -12.89
CA ASN A 352 -16.91 -1.65 -11.61
C ASN A 352 -15.73 -1.60 -10.64
N PHE A 353 -15.79 -0.68 -9.70
CA PHE A 353 -15.06 -0.82 -8.43
C PHE A 353 -15.76 -1.86 -7.57
N ILE A 354 -14.99 -2.65 -6.86
CA ILE A 354 -15.50 -3.60 -5.86
C ILE A 354 -14.73 -3.44 -4.56
N SER A 355 -15.31 -3.94 -3.48
CA SER A 355 -14.59 -4.15 -2.23
C SER A 355 -14.81 -5.57 -1.71
N ILE A 356 -13.82 -6.08 -0.98
CA ILE A 356 -13.85 -7.41 -0.36
C ILE A 356 -13.63 -7.21 1.14
N ASP A 357 -14.54 -7.70 1.95
CA ASP A 357 -14.37 -7.68 3.40
C ASP A 357 -13.31 -8.71 3.81
N SER A 358 -12.26 -8.27 4.51
CA SER A 358 -11.15 -9.16 4.88
C SER A 358 -11.50 -10.19 5.95
N ASN A 359 -12.62 -10.03 6.68
CA ASN A 359 -13.02 -10.95 7.73
C ASN A 359 -13.91 -12.09 7.22
N ASN A 360 -14.92 -11.74 6.41
CA ASN A 360 -15.92 -12.70 5.94
C ASN A 360 -15.87 -12.96 4.42
N SER A 361 -14.96 -12.27 3.70
CA SER A 361 -14.80 -12.37 2.24
C SER A 361 -16.01 -11.90 1.43
N GLU A 362 -16.92 -11.11 2.02
CA GLU A 362 -18.05 -10.53 1.29
C GLU A 362 -17.55 -9.60 0.17
N ILE A 363 -17.96 -9.87 -1.06
CA ILE A 363 -17.65 -9.06 -2.23
C ILE A 363 -18.82 -8.12 -2.51
N ARG A 364 -18.56 -6.81 -2.55
CA ARG A 364 -19.55 -5.78 -2.92
C ARG A 364 -19.16 -5.10 -4.21
N VAL A 365 -20.12 -4.92 -5.10
CA VAL A 365 -19.99 -4.02 -6.25
C VAL A 365 -20.33 -2.61 -5.78
N LEU A 366 -19.46 -1.65 -6.04
CA LEU A 366 -19.60 -0.29 -5.53
C LEU A 366 -20.16 0.64 -6.61
N MET A 367 -19.34 1.03 -7.56
CA MET A 367 -19.67 1.99 -8.60
C MET A 367 -18.99 1.64 -9.92
N ALA A 368 -19.48 2.22 -11.01
CA ALA A 368 -18.90 2.01 -12.33
C ALA A 368 -17.46 2.55 -12.43
N ASN A 369 -16.60 1.78 -13.08
CA ASN A 369 -15.29 2.24 -13.53
C ASN A 369 -15.50 3.13 -14.77
N PRO A 370 -14.97 4.37 -14.79
CA PRO A 370 -15.27 5.33 -15.85
C PRO A 370 -14.70 4.97 -17.24
N SER A 371 -13.72 4.05 -17.29
CA SER A 371 -13.13 3.63 -18.57
C SER A 371 -12.48 2.25 -18.44
N THR A 372 -12.11 1.64 -19.55
CA THR A 372 -11.29 0.42 -19.61
C THR A 372 -9.81 0.78 -19.58
N ASN A 373 -8.96 -0.17 -19.16
CA ASN A 373 -7.52 -0.02 -19.02
C ASN A 373 -7.12 1.19 -18.14
N SER A 374 -7.95 1.47 -17.12
CA SER A 374 -7.94 2.75 -16.40
C SER A 374 -6.75 2.92 -15.49
N TYR A 375 -6.56 1.97 -14.54
CA TYR A 375 -5.61 2.14 -13.46
C TYR A 375 -4.75 0.88 -13.29
N ARG A 376 -3.47 1.10 -12.89
CA ARG A 376 -2.55 0.03 -12.51
C ARG A 376 -1.93 0.35 -11.16
N GLY A 377 -2.55 -0.18 -10.10
CA GLY A 377 -2.17 0.06 -8.73
C GLY A 377 -2.75 1.33 -8.14
N GLY A 378 -2.47 1.50 -6.87
CA GLY A 378 -2.89 2.65 -6.07
C GLY A 378 -2.24 2.59 -4.71
N VAL A 379 -2.43 3.63 -3.91
CA VAL A 379 -1.90 3.72 -2.55
C VAL A 379 -2.93 4.33 -1.62
N ILE A 380 -3.01 3.80 -0.41
CA ILE A 380 -3.87 4.35 0.64
C ILE A 380 -3.25 5.61 1.23
N GLY A 381 -4.02 6.69 1.24
CA GLY A 381 -3.68 7.92 1.95
C GLY A 381 -3.99 7.84 3.44
N GLN A 382 -3.56 8.85 4.18
CA GLN A 382 -3.71 8.88 5.64
C GLN A 382 -5.16 8.98 6.11
N ALA A 383 -6.05 9.52 5.27
CA ALA A 383 -7.45 9.69 5.61
C ALA A 383 -8.36 8.57 5.08
N GLY A 384 -7.77 7.51 4.52
CA GLY A 384 -8.51 6.36 3.98
C GLY A 384 -8.95 6.54 2.53
N GLU A 385 -8.48 7.58 1.83
CA GLU A 385 -8.61 7.74 0.40
C GLU A 385 -7.56 6.89 -0.34
N ILE A 386 -7.92 6.32 -1.47
CA ILE A 386 -7.00 5.56 -2.34
C ILE A 386 -6.68 6.42 -3.55
N TYR A 387 -5.42 6.80 -3.69
CA TYR A 387 -4.88 7.46 -4.89
C TYR A 387 -4.65 6.42 -5.96
N LEU A 388 -5.40 6.52 -7.06
CA LEU A 388 -5.34 5.57 -8.17
C LEU A 388 -4.19 5.94 -9.12
N SER A 389 -3.39 4.95 -9.51
CA SER A 389 -2.30 5.14 -10.47
C SER A 389 -2.86 5.06 -11.90
N PRO A 390 -2.97 6.19 -12.63
CA PRO A 390 -3.55 6.18 -13.98
C PRO A 390 -2.65 5.44 -14.96
N HIS A 391 -3.25 4.52 -15.74
CA HIS A 391 -2.53 3.81 -16.78
C HIS A 391 -2.89 4.40 -18.16
N SER A 392 -4.02 4.04 -18.73
CA SER A 392 -4.52 4.68 -19.95
C SER A 392 -5.55 5.77 -19.66
N SER A 393 -5.96 5.92 -18.42
CA SER A 393 -6.80 7.05 -18.00
C SER A 393 -6.01 8.35 -18.08
N ASN A 394 -6.56 9.35 -18.76
CA ASN A 394 -5.99 10.70 -18.75
C ASN A 394 -6.51 11.53 -17.57
N ARG A 395 -6.85 10.87 -16.47
CA ARG A 395 -7.43 11.45 -15.26
C ARG A 395 -6.65 11.00 -14.04
N PHE A 396 -6.55 11.89 -13.08
CA PHE A 396 -6.17 11.56 -11.72
C PHE A 396 -7.41 11.42 -10.87
N ASP A 397 -7.65 10.24 -10.37
CA ASP A 397 -8.82 9.91 -9.54
C ASP A 397 -8.39 9.38 -8.18
N LEU A 398 -9.24 9.58 -7.20
CA LEU A 398 -9.13 8.93 -5.90
C LEU A 398 -10.45 8.26 -5.53
N LEU A 399 -10.37 7.13 -4.86
CA LEU A 399 -11.50 6.46 -4.24
C LEU A 399 -11.51 6.80 -2.75
N ASP A 400 -12.50 7.57 -2.32
CA ASP A 400 -12.75 7.83 -0.90
C ASP A 400 -13.51 6.64 -0.31
N THR A 401 -12.83 5.88 0.54
CA THR A 401 -13.38 4.66 1.15
C THR A 401 -14.31 4.96 2.32
N LYS A 402 -14.48 6.23 2.70
CA LYS A 402 -15.25 6.67 3.85
C LYS A 402 -14.86 5.98 5.16
N SER A 403 -13.62 5.51 5.24
CA SER A 403 -13.10 4.87 6.43
C SER A 403 -13.15 5.80 7.63
N ILE A 404 -13.64 5.30 8.76
CA ILE A 404 -13.54 5.99 10.04
C ILE A 404 -12.16 5.70 10.62
N GLY A 405 -11.42 6.76 10.94
CA GLY A 405 -10.04 6.65 11.41
C GLY A 405 -9.02 6.54 10.28
N SER A 406 -7.78 6.34 10.65
CA SER A 406 -6.66 6.14 9.74
C SER A 406 -5.86 4.93 10.19
N PHE A 407 -5.18 4.28 9.26
CA PHE A 407 -4.06 3.44 9.68
C PHE A 407 -3.06 4.28 10.47
N CYS A 408 -2.36 3.62 11.36
CA CYS A 408 -1.19 4.12 12.01
C CYS A 408 -0.15 4.51 10.95
N ASP A 409 -0.33 5.60 10.31
CA ASP A 409 0.54 6.07 9.23
C ASP A 409 0.74 5.04 8.09
N SER A 410 -0.02 5.22 7.00
CA SER A 410 0.07 4.41 5.79
C SER A 410 1.48 4.37 5.18
N VAL A 411 2.33 5.36 5.50
CA VAL A 411 3.74 5.38 5.09
C VAL A 411 4.54 4.34 5.86
N ARG A 412 4.42 4.32 7.18
CA ARG A 412 5.23 3.47 8.06
C ARG A 412 5.00 1.98 7.80
N LEU A 413 3.75 1.59 7.59
CA LEU A 413 3.37 0.21 7.33
C LEU A 413 3.14 -0.09 5.85
N SER A 414 3.59 0.79 4.95
CA SER A 414 3.41 0.64 3.51
C SER A 414 3.93 -0.68 2.93
N PRO A 415 5.03 -1.28 3.42
CA PRO A 415 5.47 -2.58 2.93
C PRO A 415 4.43 -3.69 3.06
N TYR A 416 3.46 -3.54 3.98
CA TYR A 416 2.41 -4.52 4.21
C TYR A 416 1.14 -4.24 3.41
N TRP A 417 0.79 -2.97 3.19
CA TRP A 417 -0.54 -2.59 2.72
C TRP A 417 -0.60 -1.90 1.36
N ASN A 418 0.52 -1.41 0.86
CA ASN A 418 0.58 -0.75 -0.42
C ASN A 418 1.24 -1.65 -1.45
N LYS A 419 0.42 -2.28 -2.28
CA LYS A 419 0.86 -3.17 -3.35
C LYS A 419 0.18 -2.76 -4.65
N PHE A 420 1.00 -2.65 -5.67
CA PHE A 420 0.49 -2.41 -7.01
C PHE A 420 0.11 -3.72 -7.70
#